data_5cdd809ffd51f124c543998af3db8924
#
_entry.id   5cdd809ffd51f124c543998af3db8924
#
_cell.length_a   1.000
_cell.length_b   1.000
_cell.length_c   1.000
_cell.angle_alpha   90.00
_cell.angle_beta   90.00
_cell.angle_gamma   90.00
#
_symmetry.space_group_name_H-M   'P 1'
#
loop_
_entity.id
_entity.type
_entity.pdbx_description
1 polymer ?
#
loop_
_entity_poly.entity_id
_entity_poly.type
_entity_poly.pdbx_seq_one_letter_code
_entity_poly.pdbx_strand_id
1 'polypeptide(L)'
;MKRSNRTENILAIITLVTLVIAAVIGFNRSLSDITDHFQALLPGMDRYEKTGFETYAAFKQGSDRPAGYISVKKSDGFGGPLKVAVSVDPDGTVVNAVVVEHRETPSWFEKVMKSPLLRSMKGKSYKDPFEIDGDVDGITGATYTTRAVIQSIKEASRETALNELNLPKLDQKPAEFQLGYPELVLVLLLMTGVFGIKYT
;
A
#
# COMPACT_ATOMS: atom_id res chain seq x y z
N MET A 1 -55.50 1.16 -6.54
CA MET A 1 -54.15 1.66 -6.33
C MET A 1 -53.18 0.65 -5.68
N LYS A 2 -53.14 -0.63 -6.10
CA LYS A 2 -52.30 -1.68 -5.49
C LYS A 2 -51.31 -2.33 -6.49
N ARG A 3 -51.18 -1.78 -7.71
CA ARG A 3 -50.32 -2.34 -8.77
C ARG A 3 -48.88 -1.72 -8.82
N SER A 4 -48.72 -0.54 -8.23
CA SER A 4 -47.44 0.20 -8.22
C SER A 4 -46.40 -0.50 -7.36
N ASN A 5 -46.73 -0.94 -6.15
CA ASN A 5 -45.78 -1.55 -5.21
C ASN A 5 -45.10 -2.85 -5.69
N ARG A 6 -45.77 -3.61 -6.58
CA ARG A 6 -45.23 -4.87 -7.09
C ARG A 6 -44.14 -4.65 -8.14
N THR A 7 -44.30 -3.68 -9.02
CA THR A 7 -43.30 -3.30 -10.01
C THR A 7 -42.08 -2.63 -9.36
N GLU A 8 -42.32 -1.77 -8.38
CA GLU A 8 -41.24 -1.14 -7.60
C GLU A 8 -40.41 -2.15 -6.81
N ASN A 9 -41.07 -3.13 -6.17
CA ASN A 9 -40.37 -4.20 -5.47
C ASN A 9 -39.56 -5.09 -6.42
N ILE A 10 -40.10 -5.39 -7.62
CA ILE A 10 -39.35 -6.18 -8.62
C ILE A 10 -38.13 -5.39 -9.10
N LEU A 11 -38.27 -4.09 -9.38
CA LEU A 11 -37.13 -3.23 -9.77
C LEU A 11 -36.07 -3.15 -8.66
N ALA A 12 -36.51 -2.99 -7.40
CA ALA A 12 -35.59 -2.96 -6.26
C ALA A 12 -34.80 -4.28 -6.10
N ILE A 13 -35.46 -5.42 -6.28
CA ILE A 13 -34.81 -6.74 -6.23
C ILE A 13 -33.80 -6.88 -7.38
N ILE A 14 -34.17 -6.51 -8.61
CA ILE A 14 -33.26 -6.57 -9.76
C ILE A 14 -32.03 -5.68 -9.53
N THR A 15 -32.22 -4.46 -9.03
CA THR A 15 -31.12 -3.55 -8.72
C THR A 15 -30.20 -4.12 -7.65
N LEU A 16 -30.76 -4.70 -6.58
CA LEU A 16 -29.97 -5.32 -5.52
C LEU A 16 -29.15 -6.51 -6.04
N VAL A 17 -29.77 -7.39 -6.83
CA VAL A 17 -29.09 -8.53 -7.45
C VAL A 17 -27.97 -8.09 -8.37
N THR A 18 -28.19 -7.05 -9.18
CA THR A 18 -27.17 -6.50 -10.08
C THR A 18 -26.00 -5.91 -9.30
N LEU A 19 -26.25 -5.21 -8.18
CA LEU A 19 -25.21 -4.69 -7.29
C LEU A 19 -24.39 -5.79 -6.66
N VAL A 20 -25.04 -6.86 -6.18
CA VAL A 20 -24.34 -8.02 -5.60
C VAL A 20 -23.48 -8.71 -6.65
N ILE A 21 -23.99 -8.94 -7.86
CA ILE A 21 -23.22 -9.54 -8.96
C ILE A 21 -22.01 -8.66 -9.31
N ALA A 22 -22.21 -7.34 -9.44
CA ALA A 22 -21.13 -6.41 -9.73
C ALA A 22 -20.05 -6.41 -8.63
N ALA A 23 -20.46 -6.47 -7.36
CA ALA A 23 -19.54 -6.55 -6.22
C ALA A 23 -18.72 -7.86 -6.24
N VAL A 24 -19.36 -9.00 -6.53
CA VAL A 24 -18.69 -10.31 -6.63
C VAL A 24 -17.71 -10.34 -7.80
N ILE A 25 -18.09 -9.82 -8.96
CA ILE A 25 -17.20 -9.71 -10.14
C ILE A 25 -16.02 -8.79 -9.84
N GLY A 26 -16.26 -7.63 -9.19
CA GLY A 26 -15.21 -6.70 -8.81
C GLY A 26 -14.22 -7.30 -7.81
N PHE A 27 -14.73 -8.05 -6.83
CA PHE A 27 -13.90 -8.74 -5.85
C PHE A 27 -13.03 -9.85 -6.50
N ASN A 28 -13.62 -10.68 -7.36
CA ASN A 28 -12.85 -11.73 -8.06
C ASN A 28 -11.80 -11.16 -9.01
N ARG A 29 -12.08 -10.05 -9.70
CA ARG A 29 -11.09 -9.38 -10.56
C ARG A 29 -9.89 -8.87 -9.76
N SER A 30 -10.12 -8.30 -8.58
CA SER A 30 -9.04 -7.82 -7.72
C SER A 30 -8.11 -8.93 -7.21
N LEU A 31 -8.63 -10.17 -7.08
CA LEU A 31 -7.85 -11.33 -6.64
C LEU A 31 -7.01 -11.94 -7.76
N SER A 32 -7.52 -11.98 -9.00
CA SER A 32 -6.80 -12.59 -10.13
C SER A 32 -5.57 -11.78 -10.56
N ASP A 33 -5.64 -10.45 -10.48
CA ASP A 33 -4.55 -9.56 -10.89
C ASP A 33 -3.27 -9.71 -10.04
N ILE A 34 -3.38 -10.20 -8.80
CA ILE A 34 -2.23 -10.35 -7.90
C ILE A 34 -1.49 -11.66 -8.15
N THR A 35 -2.23 -12.73 -8.40
CA THR A 35 -1.65 -14.08 -8.59
C THR A 35 -0.77 -14.18 -9.83
N ASP A 36 -1.09 -13.41 -10.86
CA ASP A 36 -0.29 -13.35 -12.10
C ASP A 36 1.13 -12.82 -11.87
N HIS A 37 1.34 -12.07 -10.79
CA HIS A 37 2.64 -11.51 -10.44
C HIS A 37 3.48 -12.36 -9.47
N PHE A 38 2.92 -13.46 -8.92
CA PHE A 38 3.60 -14.25 -7.90
C PHE A 38 4.93 -14.83 -8.37
N GLN A 39 4.99 -15.36 -9.58
CA GLN A 39 6.23 -15.90 -10.15
C GLN A 39 7.27 -14.82 -10.43
N ALA A 40 6.85 -13.59 -10.73
CA ALA A 40 7.76 -12.47 -10.91
C ALA A 40 8.30 -11.93 -9.57
N LEU A 41 7.51 -12.05 -8.50
CA LEU A 41 7.85 -11.59 -7.16
C LEU A 41 8.75 -12.58 -6.41
N LEU A 42 8.41 -13.88 -6.45
CA LEU A 42 9.18 -14.96 -5.84
C LEU A 42 9.28 -16.13 -6.84
N PRO A 43 10.29 -16.13 -7.73
CA PRO A 43 10.45 -17.17 -8.73
C PRO A 43 10.81 -18.51 -8.09
N GLY A 44 10.34 -19.60 -8.69
CA GLY A 44 10.67 -20.96 -8.24
C GLY A 44 9.92 -21.40 -6.99
N MET A 45 8.77 -20.80 -6.71
CA MET A 45 7.84 -21.27 -5.67
C MET A 45 6.73 -22.09 -6.32
N ASP A 46 6.35 -23.19 -5.67
CA ASP A 46 5.37 -24.14 -6.20
C ASP A 46 3.97 -23.94 -5.60
N ARG A 47 3.90 -23.34 -4.41
CA ARG A 47 2.65 -23.16 -3.67
C ARG A 47 2.62 -21.81 -3.00
N TYR A 48 1.45 -21.15 -3.06
CA TYR A 48 1.17 -19.89 -2.38
C TYR A 48 -0.08 -20.05 -1.52
N GLU A 49 0.00 -19.70 -0.25
CA GLU A 49 -1.10 -19.79 0.70
C GLU A 49 -1.38 -18.43 1.30
N LYS A 50 -2.65 -18.05 1.34
CA LYS A 50 -3.06 -16.79 1.96
C LYS A 50 -2.97 -16.90 3.48
N THR A 51 -2.17 -16.05 4.11
CA THR A 51 -1.96 -16.03 5.58
C THR A 51 -2.65 -14.86 6.25
N GLY A 52 -2.85 -13.76 5.53
CA GLY A 52 -3.46 -12.55 6.07
C GLY A 52 -4.30 -11.79 5.05
N PHE A 53 -4.68 -10.56 5.42
CA PHE A 53 -5.33 -9.66 4.47
C PHE A 53 -4.30 -9.20 3.45
N GLU A 54 -4.48 -9.63 2.18
CA GLU A 54 -3.55 -9.34 1.08
C GLU A 54 -2.09 -9.78 1.34
N THR A 55 -1.90 -10.84 2.16
CA THR A 55 -0.59 -11.45 2.43
C THR A 55 -0.61 -12.93 2.09
N TYR A 56 0.45 -13.41 1.44
CA TYR A 56 0.58 -14.78 0.95
C TYR A 56 1.96 -15.33 1.33
N ALA A 57 2.00 -16.52 1.93
CA ALA A 57 3.22 -17.29 2.14
C ALA A 57 3.54 -18.10 0.88
N ALA A 58 4.80 -18.13 0.48
CA ALA A 58 5.30 -18.85 -0.68
C ALA A 58 6.19 -20.03 -0.25
N PHE A 59 5.97 -21.20 -0.83
CA PHE A 59 6.63 -22.44 -0.45
C PHE A 59 7.37 -23.05 -1.64
N LYS A 60 8.54 -23.62 -1.38
CA LYS A 60 9.27 -24.48 -2.31
C LYS A 60 8.70 -25.90 -2.26
N GLN A 61 8.90 -26.65 -3.33
CA GLN A 61 8.47 -28.04 -3.42
C GLN A 61 8.99 -28.88 -2.24
N GLY A 62 8.06 -29.57 -1.58
CA GLY A 62 8.38 -30.45 -0.45
C GLY A 62 8.75 -29.73 0.85
N SER A 63 8.58 -28.40 0.93
CA SER A 63 8.83 -27.63 2.15
C SER A 63 7.52 -27.20 2.82
N ASP A 64 7.43 -27.40 4.13
CA ASP A 64 6.36 -26.84 4.96
C ASP A 64 6.73 -25.50 5.59
N ARG A 65 7.97 -25.04 5.36
CA ARG A 65 8.40 -23.70 5.81
C ARG A 65 8.32 -22.72 4.65
N PRO A 66 7.71 -21.54 4.86
CA PRO A 66 7.69 -20.49 3.84
C PRO A 66 9.11 -20.09 3.45
N ALA A 67 9.34 -19.97 2.15
CA ALA A 67 10.59 -19.45 1.60
C ALA A 67 10.56 -17.92 1.45
N GLY A 68 9.40 -17.31 1.64
CA GLY A 68 9.17 -15.88 1.63
C GLY A 68 7.69 -15.57 1.66
N TYR A 69 7.38 -14.29 1.67
CA TYR A 69 6.01 -13.77 1.73
C TYR A 69 5.79 -12.73 0.64
N ILE A 70 4.57 -12.63 0.16
CA ILE A 70 4.13 -11.56 -0.74
C ILE A 70 3.04 -10.78 -0.02
N SER A 71 3.24 -9.49 0.17
CA SER A 71 2.26 -8.59 0.78
C SER A 71 1.90 -7.48 -0.18
N VAL A 72 0.62 -7.12 -0.25
CA VAL A 72 0.11 -6.04 -1.10
C VAL A 72 -0.29 -4.86 -0.25
N LYS A 73 0.20 -3.67 -0.64
CA LYS A 73 -0.13 -2.41 0.03
C LYS A 73 -0.67 -1.40 -0.96
N LYS A 74 -1.56 -0.57 -0.45
CA LYS A 74 -2.18 0.52 -1.18
C LYS A 74 -1.72 1.84 -0.60
N SER A 75 -1.29 2.76 -1.46
CA SER A 75 -0.95 4.14 -1.09
C SER A 75 -1.56 5.12 -2.09
N ASP A 76 -1.72 6.36 -1.68
CA ASP A 76 -2.23 7.41 -2.55
C ASP A 76 -1.07 8.08 -3.29
N GLY A 77 -1.08 7.94 -4.62
CA GLY A 77 -0.20 8.65 -5.53
C GLY A 77 -0.78 10.00 -5.96
N PHE A 78 -0.20 10.61 -7.01
CA PHE A 78 -0.67 11.89 -7.54
C PHE A 78 -2.01 11.76 -8.28
N GLY A 79 -2.15 10.76 -9.13
CA GLY A 79 -3.38 10.52 -9.93
C GLY A 79 -4.44 9.71 -9.20
N GLY A 80 -4.14 9.21 -8.01
CA GLY A 80 -5.02 8.39 -7.19
C GLY A 80 -4.31 7.18 -6.59
N PRO A 81 -5.08 6.22 -6.04
CA PRO A 81 -4.51 5.08 -5.37
C PRO A 81 -3.72 4.17 -6.32
N LEU A 82 -2.60 3.64 -5.81
CA LEU A 82 -1.81 2.59 -6.44
C LEU A 82 -1.64 1.42 -5.47
N LYS A 83 -1.52 0.20 -6.01
CA LYS A 83 -1.23 -1.01 -5.25
C LYS A 83 0.14 -1.54 -5.63
N VAL A 84 0.94 -1.87 -4.64
CA VAL A 84 2.26 -2.47 -4.81
C VAL A 84 2.28 -3.83 -4.13
N ALA A 85 2.62 -4.87 -4.89
CA ALA A 85 2.92 -6.18 -4.35
C ALA A 85 4.43 -6.26 -4.07
N VAL A 86 4.79 -6.69 -2.88
CA VAL A 86 6.17 -6.74 -2.39
C VAL A 86 6.46 -8.13 -1.88
N SER A 87 7.56 -8.72 -2.31
CA SER A 87 8.04 -9.97 -1.76
C SER A 87 9.17 -9.74 -0.77
N VAL A 88 9.11 -10.48 0.33
CA VAL A 88 10.03 -10.40 1.46
C VAL A 88 10.52 -11.80 1.79
N ASP A 89 11.82 -11.96 1.99
CA ASP A 89 12.44 -13.20 2.41
C ASP A 89 12.27 -13.46 3.94
N PRO A 90 12.64 -14.65 4.46
CA PRO A 90 12.53 -14.96 5.88
C PRO A 90 13.36 -14.06 6.81
N ASP A 91 14.33 -13.32 6.29
CA ASP A 91 15.17 -12.39 7.07
C ASP A 91 14.57 -10.96 7.09
N GLY A 92 13.44 -10.75 6.44
CA GLY A 92 12.78 -9.46 6.34
C GLY A 92 13.37 -8.53 5.28
N THR A 93 14.04 -9.10 4.28
CA THR A 93 14.65 -8.37 3.17
C THR A 93 13.72 -8.34 1.97
N VAL A 94 13.60 -7.21 1.30
CA VAL A 94 12.82 -7.06 0.07
C VAL A 94 13.50 -7.80 -1.08
N VAL A 95 12.83 -8.81 -1.62
CA VAL A 95 13.31 -9.59 -2.78
C VAL A 95 12.93 -8.91 -4.08
N ASN A 96 11.66 -8.51 -4.20
CA ASN A 96 11.16 -7.81 -5.39
C ASN A 96 9.92 -6.98 -5.05
N ALA A 97 9.57 -6.05 -5.92
CA ALA A 97 8.33 -5.28 -5.84
C ALA A 97 7.77 -5.01 -7.25
N VAL A 98 6.45 -5.03 -7.37
CA VAL A 98 5.72 -4.77 -8.63
C VAL A 98 4.51 -3.89 -8.32
N VAL A 99 4.27 -2.86 -9.14
CA VAL A 99 3.01 -2.11 -9.08
C VAL A 99 1.95 -2.89 -9.85
N VAL A 100 0.93 -3.39 -9.15
CA VAL A 100 -0.11 -4.25 -9.72
C VAL A 100 -1.33 -3.46 -10.20
N GLU A 101 -1.58 -2.28 -9.61
CA GLU A 101 -2.69 -1.39 -9.99
C GLU A 101 -2.29 0.05 -9.75
N HIS A 102 -2.67 0.97 -10.64
CA HIS A 102 -2.49 2.41 -10.44
C HIS A 102 -3.54 3.23 -11.19
N ARG A 103 -3.73 4.46 -10.75
CA ARG A 103 -4.54 5.48 -11.43
C ARG A 103 -3.72 6.71 -11.83
N GLU A 104 -2.41 6.54 -11.85
CA GLU A 104 -1.48 7.58 -12.22
C GLU A 104 -1.57 7.96 -13.69
N THR A 105 -1.23 9.21 -14.02
CA THR A 105 -1.08 9.66 -15.41
C THR A 105 -0.03 8.80 -16.11
N PRO A 106 -0.33 8.20 -17.27
CA PRO A 106 0.56 7.21 -17.92
C PRO A 106 1.99 7.67 -18.10
N SER A 107 2.22 8.92 -18.52
CA SER A 107 3.57 9.48 -18.75
C SER A 107 4.40 9.59 -17.46
N TRP A 108 3.78 9.94 -16.34
CA TRP A 108 4.45 10.03 -15.05
C TRP A 108 4.72 8.64 -14.47
N PHE A 109 3.75 7.74 -14.57
CA PHE A 109 3.92 6.36 -14.14
C PHE A 109 5.03 5.65 -14.91
N GLU A 110 5.05 5.78 -16.24
CA GLU A 110 6.09 5.21 -17.09
C GLU A 110 7.49 5.73 -16.72
N LYS A 111 7.62 7.02 -16.39
CA LYS A 111 8.87 7.61 -15.91
C LYS A 111 9.36 6.95 -14.62
N VAL A 112 8.45 6.68 -13.67
CA VAL A 112 8.77 5.98 -12.42
C VAL A 112 9.19 4.53 -12.71
N MET A 113 8.45 3.83 -13.55
CA MET A 113 8.73 2.41 -13.86
C MET A 113 10.02 2.21 -14.66
N LYS A 114 10.42 3.15 -15.51
CA LYS A 114 11.70 3.13 -16.25
C LYS A 114 12.89 3.53 -15.39
N SER A 115 12.66 4.13 -14.24
CA SER A 115 13.72 4.50 -13.30
C SER A 115 14.29 3.29 -12.56
N PRO A 116 15.44 3.42 -11.90
CA PRO A 116 16.00 2.35 -11.08
C PRO A 116 15.23 2.12 -9.75
N LEU A 117 14.15 2.85 -9.46
CA LEU A 117 13.47 2.85 -8.17
C LEU A 117 13.14 1.44 -7.65
N LEU A 118 12.37 0.64 -8.40
CA LEU A 118 12.00 -0.70 -7.95
C LEU A 118 13.22 -1.62 -7.80
N ARG A 119 14.26 -1.40 -8.62
CA ARG A 119 15.50 -2.16 -8.52
C ARG A 119 16.31 -1.79 -7.28
N SER A 120 16.35 -0.51 -6.91
CA SER A 120 17.05 -0.04 -5.71
C SER A 120 16.38 -0.48 -4.40
N MET A 121 15.10 -0.91 -4.46
CA MET A 121 14.41 -1.49 -3.31
C MET A 121 14.83 -2.91 -2.99
N LYS A 122 15.35 -3.66 -3.99
CA LYS A 122 15.82 -5.04 -3.79
C LYS A 122 17.01 -5.09 -2.84
N GLY A 123 16.96 -5.99 -1.89
CA GLY A 123 18.00 -6.15 -0.88
C GLY A 123 17.87 -5.20 0.31
N LYS A 124 16.90 -4.28 0.31
CA LYS A 124 16.63 -3.46 1.50
C LYS A 124 15.98 -4.28 2.59
N SER A 125 16.47 -4.11 3.79
CA SER A 125 15.90 -4.71 5.01
C SER A 125 14.67 -3.91 5.46
N TYR A 126 13.71 -4.59 6.10
CA TYR A 126 12.60 -3.92 6.78
C TYR A 126 13.06 -2.84 7.79
N LYS A 127 14.32 -2.92 8.24
CA LYS A 127 14.95 -1.95 9.16
C LYS A 127 15.40 -0.66 8.50
N ASP A 128 15.59 -0.68 7.18
CA ASP A 128 16.08 0.49 6.45
C ASP A 128 15.08 1.65 6.52
N PRO A 129 15.54 2.89 6.43
CA PRO A 129 14.68 4.07 6.57
C PRO A 129 13.68 4.23 5.42
N PHE A 130 14.02 3.82 4.20
CA PHE A 130 13.22 4.03 2.98
C PHE A 130 12.91 5.53 2.78
N GLU A 131 13.92 6.36 2.83
CA GLU A 131 13.79 7.82 2.74
C GLU A 131 14.34 8.33 1.40
N ILE A 132 13.55 9.18 0.73
CA ILE A 132 13.98 9.88 -0.49
C ILE A 132 15.12 10.83 -0.11
N ASP A 133 16.15 10.87 -0.95
CA ASP A 133 17.39 11.62 -0.75
C ASP A 133 18.24 11.16 0.45
N GLY A 134 17.83 10.07 1.12
CA GLY A 134 18.58 9.38 2.13
C GLY A 134 19.17 8.08 1.58
N ASP A 135 18.37 7.02 1.58
CA ASP A 135 18.74 5.69 1.08
C ASP A 135 18.03 5.29 -0.23
N VAL A 136 17.21 6.19 -0.80
CA VAL A 136 16.47 6.01 -2.05
C VAL A 136 16.57 7.26 -2.91
N ASP A 137 16.90 7.10 -4.19
CA ASP A 137 16.95 8.20 -5.13
C ASP A 137 15.55 8.71 -5.50
N GLY A 138 15.33 10.00 -5.37
CA GLY A 138 14.12 10.68 -5.79
C GLY A 138 14.01 10.79 -7.32
N ILE A 139 12.79 10.83 -7.85
CA ILE A 139 12.53 11.02 -9.28
C ILE A 139 11.95 12.41 -9.50
N THR A 140 12.74 13.30 -10.08
CA THR A 140 12.32 14.67 -10.37
C THR A 140 11.06 14.71 -11.23
N GLY A 141 10.05 15.43 -10.76
CA GLY A 141 8.76 15.59 -11.42
C GLY A 141 7.75 14.44 -11.21
N ALA A 142 8.14 13.36 -10.51
CA ALA A 142 7.24 12.25 -10.14
C ALA A 142 7.30 11.93 -8.64
N THR A 143 7.58 12.93 -7.81
CA THR A 143 7.85 12.77 -6.37
C THR A 143 6.71 12.12 -5.60
N TYR A 144 5.45 12.48 -5.89
CA TYR A 144 4.29 11.92 -5.20
C TYR A 144 4.14 10.43 -5.50
N THR A 145 4.18 10.03 -6.77
CA THR A 145 4.11 8.62 -7.20
C THR A 145 5.28 7.82 -6.64
N THR A 146 6.51 8.37 -6.69
CA THR A 146 7.71 7.78 -6.10
C THR A 146 7.54 7.53 -4.61
N ARG A 147 7.06 8.54 -3.87
CA ARG A 147 6.81 8.43 -2.42
C ARG A 147 5.77 7.38 -2.10
N ALA A 148 4.67 7.31 -2.86
CA ALA A 148 3.63 6.32 -2.68
C ALA A 148 4.15 4.89 -2.89
N VAL A 149 4.97 4.65 -3.91
CA VAL A 149 5.61 3.34 -4.16
C VAL A 149 6.55 2.97 -3.00
N ILE A 150 7.43 3.88 -2.59
CA ILE A 150 8.37 3.66 -1.48
C ILE A 150 7.62 3.35 -0.18
N GLN A 151 6.58 4.13 0.13
CA GLN A 151 5.76 3.94 1.33
C GLN A 151 5.08 2.58 1.33
N SER A 152 4.50 2.14 0.21
CA SER A 152 3.91 0.80 0.08
C SER A 152 4.94 -0.31 0.33
N ILE A 153 6.17 -0.18 -0.19
CA ILE A 153 7.23 -1.16 0.00
C ILE A 153 7.69 -1.19 1.47
N LYS A 154 7.87 -0.03 2.07
CA LYS A 154 8.23 0.14 3.48
C LYS A 154 7.20 -0.52 4.40
N GLU A 155 5.93 -0.23 4.19
CA GLU A 155 4.83 -0.79 4.99
C GLU A 155 4.71 -2.30 4.80
N ALA A 156 4.74 -2.79 3.55
CA ALA A 156 4.69 -4.22 3.25
C ALA A 156 5.82 -4.98 3.93
N SER A 157 7.06 -4.50 3.80
CA SER A 157 8.23 -5.18 4.39
C SER A 157 8.18 -5.19 5.92
N ARG A 158 7.79 -4.08 6.55
CA ARG A 158 7.70 -3.97 8.01
C ARG A 158 6.57 -4.79 8.59
N GLU A 159 5.38 -4.73 8.01
CA GLU A 159 4.26 -5.53 8.48
C GLU A 159 4.50 -7.03 8.29
N THR A 160 5.08 -7.45 7.17
CA THR A 160 5.46 -8.85 6.96
C THR A 160 6.50 -9.29 7.99
N ALA A 161 7.52 -8.47 8.25
CA ALA A 161 8.54 -8.77 9.25
C ALA A 161 7.94 -8.95 10.66
N LEU A 162 7.00 -8.10 11.04
CA LEU A 162 6.38 -8.13 12.36
C LEU A 162 5.32 -9.22 12.51
N ASN A 163 4.42 -9.36 11.53
CA ASN A 163 3.22 -10.18 11.68
C ASN A 163 3.41 -11.63 11.21
N GLU A 164 4.23 -11.85 10.18
CA GLU A 164 4.43 -13.18 9.60
C GLU A 164 5.75 -13.82 10.06
N LEU A 165 6.81 -13.00 10.18
CA LEU A 165 8.15 -13.48 10.53
C LEU A 165 8.46 -13.35 12.03
N ASN A 166 7.61 -12.65 12.81
CA ASN A 166 7.85 -12.36 14.23
C ASN A 166 9.23 -11.72 14.50
N LEU A 167 9.73 -10.92 13.57
CA LEU A 167 11.00 -10.21 13.72
C LEU A 167 10.87 -9.04 14.70
N PRO A 168 11.98 -8.59 15.31
CA PRO A 168 11.97 -7.52 16.29
C PRO A 168 11.35 -6.24 15.75
N LYS A 169 10.47 -5.61 16.54
CA LYS A 169 9.93 -4.29 16.22
C LYS A 169 11.07 -3.27 16.21
N LEU A 170 11.03 -2.38 15.22
CA LEU A 170 11.98 -1.27 15.17
C LEU A 170 11.71 -0.32 16.34
N ASP A 171 12.75 0.05 17.06
CA ASP A 171 12.69 1.17 17.99
C ASP A 171 12.42 2.44 17.18
N GLN A 172 11.16 2.88 17.17
CA GLN A 172 10.84 4.19 16.63
C GLN A 172 11.47 5.20 17.58
N LYS A 173 12.46 5.97 17.09
CA LYS A 173 12.83 7.21 17.79
C LYS A 173 11.54 7.96 18.07
N PRO A 174 11.25 8.32 19.33
CA PRO A 174 10.08 9.15 19.62
C PRO A 174 10.14 10.37 18.71
N ALA A 175 9.01 10.70 18.09
CA ALA A 175 8.94 11.90 17.28
C ALA A 175 9.37 13.09 18.15
N GLU A 176 10.54 13.65 17.87
CA GLU A 176 10.95 14.89 18.52
C GLU A 176 9.94 15.96 18.10
N PHE A 177 9.13 16.35 19.06
CA PHE A 177 8.21 17.46 18.87
C PHE A 177 9.05 18.75 18.80
N GLN A 178 9.42 19.14 17.59
CA GLN A 178 10.14 20.40 17.36
C GLN A 178 9.12 21.51 17.21
N LEU A 179 8.96 22.31 18.26
CA LEU A 179 8.27 23.59 18.18
C LEU A 179 9.16 24.58 17.41
N GLY A 180 8.84 24.74 16.13
CA GLY A 180 9.47 25.75 15.28
C GLY A 180 8.78 27.14 15.42
N TYR A 181 9.37 28.16 14.81
CA TYR A 181 8.76 29.49 14.72
C TYR A 181 7.34 29.49 14.12
N PRO A 182 7.02 28.69 13.08
CA PRO A 182 5.67 28.63 12.51
C PRO A 182 4.61 28.18 13.53
N GLU A 183 4.92 27.16 14.34
CA GLU A 183 4.03 26.59 15.35
C GLU A 183 3.76 27.62 16.48
N LEU A 184 4.80 28.36 16.89
CA LEU A 184 4.66 29.42 17.88
C LEU A 184 3.77 30.56 17.37
N VAL A 185 3.91 30.96 16.10
CA VAL A 185 3.06 31.98 15.47
C VAL A 185 1.61 31.51 15.41
N LEU A 186 1.39 30.23 15.06
CA LEU A 186 0.04 29.65 14.98
C LEU A 186 -0.63 29.59 16.37
N VAL A 187 0.09 29.23 17.41
CA VAL A 187 -0.39 29.27 18.79
C VAL A 187 -0.74 30.71 19.21
N LEU A 188 0.10 31.68 18.87
CA LEU A 188 -0.12 33.09 19.20
C LEU A 188 -1.37 33.62 18.47
N LEU A 189 -1.57 33.28 17.20
CA LEU A 189 -2.76 33.65 16.43
C LEU A 189 -4.03 33.01 17.00
N LEU A 190 -3.96 31.74 17.42
CA LEU A 190 -5.07 31.03 18.09
C LEU A 190 -5.42 31.73 19.42
N MET A 191 -4.43 32.08 20.23
CA MET A 191 -4.65 32.78 21.50
C MET A 191 -5.27 34.17 21.28
N THR A 192 -4.78 34.97 20.33
CA THR A 192 -5.34 36.28 20.02
C THR A 192 -6.77 36.20 19.48
N GLY A 193 -7.08 35.15 18.65
CA GLY A 193 -8.43 34.87 18.15
C GLY A 193 -9.42 34.54 19.28
N VAL A 194 -9.03 33.67 20.19
CA VAL A 194 -9.88 33.23 21.32
C VAL A 194 -10.09 34.38 22.32
N PHE A 195 -9.05 35.17 22.60
CA PHE A 195 -9.18 36.34 23.49
C PHE A 195 -9.93 37.52 22.82
N GLY A 196 -9.76 37.70 21.50
CA GLY A 196 -10.47 38.73 20.75
C GLY A 196 -12.00 38.54 20.75
N ILE A 197 -12.48 37.32 20.69
CA ILE A 197 -13.93 37.01 20.74
C ILE A 197 -14.53 37.29 22.11
N LYS A 198 -13.75 37.28 23.18
CA LYS A 198 -14.24 37.48 24.55
C LYS A 198 -14.35 38.94 24.96
N TYR A 199 -13.76 39.88 24.19
CA TYR A 199 -13.73 41.29 24.48
C TYR A 199 -14.47 42.17 23.44
N THR A 200 -15.18 41.58 22.49
CA THR A 200 -16.13 42.24 21.59
C THR A 200 -17.57 41.90 21.98
#